data_1649fc3b03fce20319e86ede16a247d8
#
_entry.id   1649fc3b03fce20319e86ede16a247d8
#
_cell.length_a   1.000
_cell.length_b   1.000
_cell.length_c   1.000
_cell.angle_alpha   90.00
_cell.angle_beta   90.00
_cell.angle_gamma   90.00
#
_symmetry.space_group_name_H-M   'P 1'
#
loop_
_entity.id
_entity.type
_entity.pdbx_description
1 polymer ?
#
loop_
_entity_poly.entity_id
_entity_poly.type
_entity_poly.pdbx_seq_one_letter_code
_entity_poly.pdbx_strand_id
1 'polypeptide(L)'
;MTRPVFINILALLFAIYFAPWQINAQQTDSLQIASIPRKLFWENQANKFSIQNNTLTIEAGEKTDMFRDPNVTYNTDNAPKLLFNADEDFILSASIEHSFLNKWDGGAIVIKSDSLNWIKFCFEKDYTGARRVVSVVTRNISDDCNSIGINSNKVFYKVAKAGNVITLYYSANGSKWFLIRHFQFDAKSPFAVGFLAQSPTGKKCTVKFSDIKYFKRKIKDPYIGE
;
A
#
# COMPACT_ATOMS: atom_id res chain seq x y z
N MET A 1 19.84 -71.84 57.74
CA MET A 1 20.35 -70.46 57.82
C MET A 1 20.13 -69.78 56.47
N THR A 2 19.01 -69.08 56.33
CA THR A 2 18.62 -68.39 55.11
C THR A 2 18.82 -66.88 55.29
N ARG A 3 19.70 -66.29 54.44
CA ARG A 3 19.94 -64.81 54.42
C ARG A 3 18.87 -64.11 53.63
N PRO A 4 18.30 -62.98 54.08
CA PRO A 4 17.38 -62.19 53.30
C PRO A 4 18.10 -61.34 52.25
N VAL A 5 17.54 -61.30 51.05
CA VAL A 5 17.96 -60.44 49.94
C VAL A 5 17.22 -59.11 50.09
N PHE A 6 17.99 -58.00 50.24
CA PHE A 6 17.42 -56.64 50.20
C PHE A 6 17.35 -56.19 48.77
N ILE A 7 16.13 -55.95 48.26
CA ILE A 7 15.90 -55.30 46.97
C ILE A 7 15.83 -53.80 47.21
N ASN A 8 16.83 -53.06 46.68
CA ASN A 8 16.81 -51.59 46.63
C ASN A 8 15.97 -51.14 45.45
N ILE A 9 14.78 -50.57 45.74
CA ILE A 9 13.96 -49.89 44.71
C ILE A 9 14.44 -48.45 44.59
N LEU A 10 15.14 -48.17 43.48
CA LEU A 10 15.55 -46.81 43.10
C LEU A 10 14.33 -46.11 42.44
N ALA A 11 13.70 -45.22 43.17
CA ALA A 11 12.60 -44.38 42.63
C ALA A 11 13.20 -43.23 41.77
N LEU A 12 13.06 -43.34 40.47
CA LEU A 12 13.35 -42.22 39.53
C LEU A 12 12.20 -41.21 39.57
N LEU A 13 12.45 -40.05 40.20
CA LEU A 13 11.58 -38.89 40.12
C LEU A 13 11.80 -38.18 38.79
N PHE A 14 10.89 -38.33 37.82
CA PHE A 14 10.83 -37.49 36.64
C PHE A 14 10.25 -36.13 37.01
N ALA A 15 11.11 -35.11 37.09
CA ALA A 15 10.70 -33.72 37.17
C ALA A 15 10.19 -33.26 35.78
N ILE A 16 8.88 -33.17 35.58
CA ILE A 16 8.32 -32.60 34.39
C ILE A 16 8.50 -31.07 34.49
N TYR A 17 9.45 -30.49 33.77
CA TYR A 17 9.56 -29.05 33.60
C TYR A 17 8.47 -28.57 32.66
N PHE A 18 7.43 -27.99 33.22
CA PHE A 18 6.49 -27.15 32.44
C PHE A 18 7.21 -25.84 32.11
N ALA A 19 7.75 -25.73 30.91
CA ALA A 19 8.14 -24.44 30.37
C ALA A 19 6.85 -23.61 30.18
N PRO A 20 6.74 -22.39 30.74
CA PRO A 20 5.58 -21.55 30.46
C PRO A 20 5.58 -21.22 28.97
N TRP A 21 4.51 -21.59 28.27
CA TRP A 21 4.25 -21.11 26.94
C TRP A 21 4.13 -19.59 27.04
N GLN A 22 5.15 -18.87 26.59
CA GLN A 22 5.03 -17.44 26.35
C GLN A 22 4.06 -17.28 25.19
N ILE A 23 2.80 -17.00 25.51
CA ILE A 23 1.86 -16.44 24.54
C ILE A 23 2.45 -15.07 24.20
N ASN A 24 3.14 -14.99 23.07
CA ASN A 24 3.43 -13.72 22.44
C ASN A 24 2.06 -13.10 22.15
N ALA A 25 1.60 -12.21 23.03
CA ALA A 25 0.52 -11.31 22.74
C ALA A 25 0.94 -10.58 21.48
N GLN A 26 0.34 -10.93 20.35
CA GLN A 26 0.48 -10.18 19.11
C GLN A 26 0.01 -8.78 19.46
N GLN A 27 0.98 -7.87 19.63
CA GLN A 27 0.72 -6.46 19.89
C GLN A 27 -0.15 -6.01 18.72
N THR A 28 -1.44 -5.81 18.99
CA THR A 28 -2.36 -5.16 18.07
C THR A 28 -1.94 -3.68 18.06
N ASP A 29 -0.76 -3.41 17.47
CA ASP A 29 -0.38 -2.05 17.13
C ASP A 29 -1.50 -1.52 16.25
N SER A 30 -2.25 -0.57 16.78
CA SER A 30 -3.32 0.07 16.04
C SER A 30 -2.68 0.65 14.77
N LEU A 31 -3.11 0.14 13.60
CA LEU A 31 -2.66 0.65 12.30
C LEU A 31 -2.91 2.17 12.29
N GLN A 32 -1.86 2.96 12.49
CA GLN A 32 -1.96 4.39 12.61
C GLN A 32 -0.81 5.09 11.90
N ILE A 33 -1.14 6.03 11.04
CA ILE A 33 -0.20 6.99 10.45
C ILE A 33 -0.58 8.35 11.04
N ALA A 34 0.33 9.00 11.75
CA ALA A 34 0.03 10.18 12.57
C ALA A 34 -0.62 11.33 11.77
N SER A 35 -0.26 11.49 10.49
CA SER A 35 -0.83 12.50 9.59
C SER A 35 -2.20 12.15 9.01
N ILE A 36 -2.71 10.93 9.25
CA ILE A 36 -4.01 10.46 8.77
C ILE A 36 -4.92 10.24 9.98
N PRO A 37 -5.81 11.19 10.34
CA PRO A 37 -6.70 11.07 11.50
C PRO A 37 -7.92 10.20 11.18
N ARG A 38 -7.68 9.00 10.60
CA ARG A 38 -8.68 8.02 10.18
C ARG A 38 -8.21 6.62 10.55
N LYS A 39 -9.16 5.72 10.82
CA LYS A 39 -8.87 4.29 11.03
C LYS A 39 -8.37 3.68 9.73
N LEU A 40 -7.19 3.09 9.77
CA LEU A 40 -6.63 2.35 8.65
C LEU A 40 -7.14 0.91 8.65
N PHE A 41 -7.24 0.32 7.46
CA PHE A 41 -7.59 -1.08 7.28
C PHE A 41 -6.88 -1.66 6.06
N TRP A 42 -6.61 -2.95 6.09
CA TRP A 42 -6.04 -3.66 4.96
C TRP A 42 -7.12 -4.18 4.01
N GLU A 43 -6.86 -4.02 2.72
CA GLU A 43 -7.41 -4.85 1.66
C GLU A 43 -6.25 -5.63 1.05
N ASN A 44 -6.32 -6.98 1.06
CA ASN A 44 -5.21 -7.88 0.77
C ASN A 44 -3.97 -7.54 1.63
N GLN A 45 -4.02 -7.87 2.90
CA GLN A 45 -2.95 -7.53 3.86
C GLN A 45 -1.58 -8.00 3.37
N ALA A 46 -0.58 -7.13 3.47
CA ALA A 46 0.81 -7.48 3.19
C ALA A 46 1.36 -8.46 4.22
N ASN A 47 2.16 -9.44 3.76
CA ASN A 47 2.87 -10.36 4.66
C ASN A 47 3.91 -9.64 5.53
N LYS A 48 4.50 -8.57 4.99
CA LYS A 48 5.44 -7.71 5.70
C LYS A 48 5.12 -6.25 5.47
N PHE A 49 4.99 -5.53 6.56
CA PHE A 49 4.82 -4.08 6.56
C PHE A 49 5.40 -3.49 7.85
N SER A 50 5.65 -2.20 7.84
CA SER A 50 5.96 -1.44 9.05
C SER A 50 5.41 -0.02 8.96
N ILE A 51 5.01 0.54 10.10
CA ILE A 51 4.67 1.95 10.24
C ILE A 51 5.55 2.52 11.35
N GLN A 52 6.44 3.44 10.99
CA GLN A 52 7.38 4.06 11.93
C GLN A 52 7.55 5.54 11.58
N ASN A 53 7.43 6.43 12.57
CA ASN A 53 7.67 7.87 12.38
C ASN A 53 6.96 8.45 11.15
N ASN A 54 5.67 8.16 10.97
CA ASN A 54 4.84 8.60 9.84
C ASN A 54 5.34 8.08 8.46
N THR A 55 6.11 6.99 8.47
CA THR A 55 6.58 6.29 7.30
C THR A 55 5.94 4.91 7.25
N LEU A 56 5.35 4.56 6.12
CA LEU A 56 4.78 3.24 5.83
C LEU A 56 5.70 2.50 4.86
N THR A 57 6.04 1.25 5.18
CA THR A 57 6.71 0.35 4.26
C THR A 57 5.80 -0.86 4.02
N ILE A 58 5.60 -1.24 2.75
CA ILE A 58 4.81 -2.40 2.33
C ILE A 58 5.67 -3.28 1.45
N GLU A 59 5.75 -4.59 1.74
CA GLU A 59 6.31 -5.58 0.84
C GLU A 59 5.18 -6.33 0.13
N ALA A 60 5.05 -6.12 -1.17
CA ALA A 60 4.18 -6.89 -2.05
C ALA A 60 4.87 -8.20 -2.44
N GLY A 61 4.14 -9.31 -2.44
CA GLY A 61 4.60 -10.61 -2.92
C GLY A 61 4.54 -10.75 -4.44
N GLU A 62 4.92 -11.92 -4.93
CA GLU A 62 4.87 -12.25 -6.36
C GLU A 62 3.43 -12.25 -6.92
N LYS A 63 3.30 -11.91 -8.21
CA LYS A 63 2.02 -11.93 -8.94
C LYS A 63 0.93 -11.05 -8.32
N THR A 64 1.35 -9.98 -7.64
CA THR A 64 0.42 -9.01 -7.06
C THR A 64 0.23 -7.81 -7.98
N ASP A 65 -1.02 -7.43 -8.23
CA ASP A 65 -1.38 -6.30 -9.07
C ASP A 65 -2.79 -5.78 -8.73
N MET A 66 -3.14 -4.63 -9.30
CA MET A 66 -4.47 -4.05 -9.37
C MET A 66 -4.69 -3.50 -10.77
N PHE A 67 -5.32 -4.30 -11.65
CA PHE A 67 -5.51 -3.96 -13.06
C PHE A 67 -6.69 -4.74 -13.67
N ARG A 68 -7.44 -4.10 -14.55
CA ARG A 68 -8.52 -4.71 -15.35
C ARG A 68 -8.21 -4.48 -16.81
N ASP A 69 -7.66 -5.52 -17.45
CA ASP A 69 -7.11 -5.43 -18.80
C ASP A 69 -8.12 -4.86 -19.82
N PRO A 70 -7.73 -3.85 -20.63
CA PRO A 70 -8.59 -3.31 -21.69
C PRO A 70 -9.04 -4.35 -22.73
N ASN A 71 -8.24 -5.39 -22.96
CA ASN A 71 -8.61 -6.49 -23.86
C ASN A 71 -9.51 -7.54 -23.18
N VAL A 72 -9.85 -7.35 -21.90
CA VAL A 72 -10.71 -8.25 -21.10
C VAL A 72 -10.13 -9.67 -20.99
N THR A 73 -8.80 -9.82 -21.03
CA THR A 73 -8.13 -11.13 -20.94
C THR A 73 -7.84 -11.54 -19.51
N TYR A 74 -7.66 -10.56 -18.59
CA TYR A 74 -7.43 -10.83 -17.17
C TYR A 74 -7.89 -9.68 -16.29
N ASN A 75 -8.13 -10.00 -15.01
CA ASN A 75 -8.39 -9.04 -13.95
C ASN A 75 -7.61 -9.44 -12.72
N THR A 76 -6.94 -8.47 -12.09
CA THR A 76 -6.21 -8.63 -10.82
C THR A 76 -6.61 -7.54 -9.84
N ASP A 77 -6.81 -7.90 -8.58
CA ASP A 77 -7.03 -6.98 -7.46
C ASP A 77 -6.50 -7.60 -6.16
N ASN A 78 -5.31 -8.23 -6.24
CA ASN A 78 -4.69 -8.95 -5.14
C ASN A 78 -3.48 -8.24 -4.52
N ALA A 79 -3.10 -7.06 -5.04
CA ALA A 79 -2.03 -6.25 -4.45
C ALA A 79 -2.40 -5.80 -3.02
N PRO A 80 -1.47 -5.83 -2.05
CA PRO A 80 -1.71 -5.32 -0.72
C PRO A 80 -1.96 -3.81 -0.73
N LYS A 81 -3.06 -3.41 -0.05
CA LYS A 81 -3.49 -2.01 0.07
C LYS A 81 -3.81 -1.66 1.52
N LEU A 82 -3.13 -0.64 2.06
CA LEU A 82 -3.49 -0.04 3.34
C LEU A 82 -4.31 1.22 3.09
N LEU A 83 -5.59 1.16 3.44
CA LEU A 83 -6.61 2.13 3.09
C LEU A 83 -7.23 2.78 4.32
N PHE A 84 -7.92 3.89 4.11
CA PHE A 84 -8.81 4.54 5.06
C PHE A 84 -10.01 5.17 4.34
N ASN A 85 -11.12 5.34 5.04
CA ASN A 85 -12.28 6.06 4.48
C ASN A 85 -11.98 7.56 4.44
N ALA A 86 -11.95 8.12 3.24
CA ALA A 86 -11.65 9.53 3.01
C ALA A 86 -12.85 10.44 3.33
N ASP A 87 -12.56 11.73 3.55
CA ASP A 87 -13.57 12.77 3.57
C ASP A 87 -14.12 13.02 2.14
N GLU A 88 -15.24 13.73 2.04
CA GLU A 88 -15.85 14.07 0.76
C GLU A 88 -14.88 14.84 -0.15
N ASP A 89 -14.20 15.85 0.42
CA ASP A 89 -13.13 16.59 -0.23
C ASP A 89 -11.83 16.38 0.53
N PHE A 90 -10.77 16.05 -0.16
CA PHE A 90 -9.48 15.79 0.49
C PHE A 90 -8.28 16.07 -0.42
N ILE A 91 -7.13 16.22 0.21
CA ILE A 91 -5.81 16.20 -0.42
C ILE A 91 -4.96 15.16 0.32
N LEU A 92 -4.44 14.17 -0.40
CA LEU A 92 -3.46 13.21 0.11
C LEU A 92 -2.17 13.38 -0.67
N SER A 93 -1.04 13.48 0.03
CA SER A 93 0.28 13.47 -0.59
C SER A 93 1.25 12.57 0.15
N ALA A 94 2.19 11.99 -0.59
CA ALA A 94 3.28 11.18 -0.04
C ALA A 94 4.46 11.16 -1.00
N SER A 95 5.66 10.87 -0.50
CA SER A 95 6.75 10.40 -1.34
C SER A 95 6.66 8.88 -1.48
N ILE A 96 7.00 8.37 -2.66
CA ILE A 96 7.00 6.94 -3.00
C ILE A 96 8.41 6.58 -3.45
N GLU A 97 8.99 5.54 -2.84
CA GLU A 97 10.35 5.08 -3.13
C GLU A 97 10.39 3.56 -3.18
N HIS A 98 11.02 2.98 -4.22
CA HIS A 98 11.32 1.55 -4.32
C HIS A 98 12.49 1.26 -5.27
N SER A 99 12.90 -0.01 -5.38
CA SER A 99 14.14 -0.40 -6.06
C SER A 99 14.01 -0.66 -7.57
N PHE A 100 12.80 -0.73 -8.14
CA PHE A 100 12.54 -0.96 -9.58
C PHE A 100 13.23 -2.22 -10.14
N LEU A 101 13.16 -3.35 -9.42
CA LEU A 101 13.85 -4.58 -9.81
C LEU A 101 13.22 -5.24 -11.02
N ASN A 102 11.90 -5.41 -11.01
CA ASN A 102 11.19 -6.13 -12.06
C ASN A 102 10.20 -5.20 -12.78
N LYS A 103 9.82 -5.58 -13.99
CA LYS A 103 8.81 -4.87 -14.77
C LYS A 103 7.50 -4.80 -13.97
N TRP A 104 6.88 -3.61 -13.95
CA TRP A 104 5.66 -3.27 -13.23
C TRP A 104 5.74 -3.36 -11.69
N ASP A 105 6.95 -3.62 -11.11
CA ASP A 105 7.15 -3.33 -9.69
C ASP A 105 6.79 -1.87 -9.44
N GLY A 106 5.94 -1.61 -8.46
CA GLY A 106 5.45 -0.25 -8.24
C GLY A 106 4.84 0.00 -6.87
N GLY A 107 4.80 1.29 -6.54
CA GLY A 107 4.06 1.84 -5.39
C GLY A 107 3.05 2.88 -5.86
N ALA A 108 1.87 2.91 -5.25
CA ALA A 108 0.80 3.78 -5.70
C ALA A 108 0.02 4.43 -4.55
N ILE A 109 -0.58 5.59 -4.84
CA ILE A 109 -1.76 6.08 -4.12
C ILE A 109 -2.99 5.54 -4.86
N VAL A 110 -3.93 4.96 -4.10
CA VAL A 110 -5.18 4.39 -4.62
C VAL A 110 -6.36 5.19 -4.09
N ILE A 111 -7.36 5.42 -4.95
CA ILE A 111 -8.70 5.89 -4.61
C ILE A 111 -9.68 4.84 -5.11
N LYS A 112 -10.47 4.26 -4.23
CA LYS A 112 -11.36 3.15 -4.55
C LYS A 112 -12.78 3.42 -4.04
N SER A 113 -13.77 3.34 -4.93
CA SER A 113 -15.18 3.34 -4.58
C SER A 113 -15.67 1.90 -4.38
N ASP A 114 -15.35 1.02 -5.33
CA ASP A 114 -15.71 -0.40 -5.32
C ASP A 114 -14.71 -1.21 -6.17
N SER A 115 -15.03 -2.48 -6.43
CA SER A 115 -14.16 -3.38 -7.21
C SER A 115 -14.06 -3.03 -8.71
N LEU A 116 -14.97 -2.20 -9.23
CA LEU A 116 -15.03 -1.82 -10.64
C LEU A 116 -14.66 -0.35 -10.88
N ASN A 117 -14.67 0.47 -9.82
CA ASN A 117 -14.46 1.91 -9.90
C ASN A 117 -13.35 2.35 -8.95
N TRP A 118 -12.16 2.60 -9.52
CA TRP A 118 -10.99 2.98 -8.76
C TRP A 118 -9.94 3.70 -9.61
N ILE A 119 -9.00 4.34 -8.95
CA ILE A 119 -7.87 5.05 -9.53
C ILE A 119 -6.60 4.52 -8.85
N LYS A 120 -5.60 4.15 -9.64
CA LYS A 120 -4.25 3.79 -9.19
C LYS A 120 -3.27 4.81 -9.76
N PHE A 121 -2.66 5.63 -8.92
CA PHE A 121 -1.63 6.58 -9.31
C PHE A 121 -0.28 6.02 -8.89
N CYS A 122 0.42 5.38 -9.85
CA CYS A 122 1.52 4.48 -9.64
C CYS A 122 2.87 5.07 -10.08
N PHE A 123 3.90 4.82 -9.30
CA PHE A 123 5.29 5.00 -9.68
C PHE A 123 5.87 3.61 -9.89
N GLU A 124 6.15 3.24 -11.14
CA GLU A 124 6.49 1.87 -11.50
C GLU A 124 7.63 1.77 -12.52
N LYS A 125 8.20 0.58 -12.63
CA LYS A 125 9.07 0.20 -13.74
C LYS A 125 8.19 -0.21 -14.92
N ASP A 126 8.16 0.62 -15.96
CA ASP A 126 7.29 0.43 -17.11
C ASP A 126 7.74 -0.73 -18.04
N TYR A 127 7.01 -0.92 -19.14
CA TYR A 127 7.28 -1.95 -20.15
C TYR A 127 8.63 -1.80 -20.85
N THR A 128 9.21 -0.58 -20.87
CA THR A 128 10.55 -0.29 -21.43
C THR A 128 11.66 -0.48 -20.41
N GLY A 129 11.33 -0.60 -19.12
CA GLY A 129 12.27 -0.65 -18.00
C GLY A 129 12.55 0.74 -17.38
N ALA A 130 11.92 1.79 -17.86
CA ALA A 130 12.04 3.13 -17.29
C ALA A 130 11.20 3.28 -16.02
N ARG A 131 11.61 4.18 -15.13
CA ARG A 131 10.83 4.61 -13.95
C ARG A 131 9.81 5.61 -14.40
N ARG A 132 8.55 5.29 -14.26
CA ARG A 132 7.45 6.06 -14.86
C ARG A 132 6.38 6.44 -13.86
N VAL A 133 5.87 7.66 -14.03
CA VAL A 133 4.61 8.09 -13.43
C VAL A 133 3.48 7.55 -14.30
N VAL A 134 2.64 6.72 -13.71
CA VAL A 134 1.52 6.06 -14.39
C VAL A 134 0.22 6.36 -13.66
N SER A 135 -0.84 6.60 -14.40
CA SER A 135 -2.18 6.76 -13.82
C SER A 135 -3.16 5.82 -14.51
N VAL A 136 -3.81 4.99 -13.72
CA VAL A 136 -4.86 4.07 -14.18
C VAL A 136 -6.19 4.54 -13.61
N VAL A 137 -7.13 4.85 -14.50
CA VAL A 137 -8.52 5.17 -14.13
C VAL A 137 -9.41 4.03 -14.56
N THR A 138 -10.02 3.36 -13.61
CA THR A 138 -10.86 2.19 -13.89
C THR A 138 -12.33 2.51 -13.68
N ARG A 139 -13.12 2.31 -14.73
CA ARG A 139 -14.56 2.27 -14.75
C ARG A 139 -14.97 0.97 -15.43
N ASN A 140 -15.05 -0.10 -14.65
CA ASN A 140 -15.16 -1.49 -15.10
C ASN A 140 -13.91 -1.99 -15.84
N ILE A 141 -13.33 -1.23 -16.74
CA ILE A 141 -12.11 -1.51 -17.50
C ILE A 141 -11.09 -0.40 -17.20
N SER A 142 -9.80 -0.76 -17.16
CA SER A 142 -8.71 0.19 -16.88
C SER A 142 -8.38 1.03 -18.10
N ASP A 143 -8.28 2.34 -17.88
CA ASP A 143 -7.72 3.33 -18.80
C ASP A 143 -6.32 3.68 -18.27
N ASP A 144 -5.30 3.09 -18.87
CA ASP A 144 -3.90 3.21 -18.46
C ASP A 144 -3.19 4.32 -19.21
N CYS A 145 -2.52 5.21 -18.46
CA CYS A 145 -1.80 6.34 -19.02
C CYS A 145 -0.37 6.39 -18.49
N ASN A 146 0.57 6.10 -19.36
CA ASN A 146 2.01 6.25 -19.11
C ASN A 146 2.40 7.72 -19.32
N SER A 147 2.77 8.42 -18.25
CA SER A 147 3.13 9.83 -18.27
C SER A 147 4.65 10.04 -18.33
N ILE A 148 5.20 10.83 -17.44
CA ILE A 148 6.60 11.24 -17.45
C ILE A 148 7.56 10.18 -16.90
N GLY A 149 8.75 10.07 -17.48
CA GLY A 149 9.87 9.31 -16.93
C GLY A 149 10.60 10.09 -15.82
N ILE A 150 11.04 9.37 -14.78
CA ILE A 150 11.72 9.95 -13.61
C ILE A 150 13.10 9.32 -13.45
N ASN A 151 14.16 10.14 -13.36
CA ASN A 151 15.54 9.71 -13.15
C ASN A 151 15.90 9.54 -11.66
N SER A 152 14.92 9.14 -10.82
CA SER A 152 15.09 8.91 -9.40
C SER A 152 14.35 7.66 -9.00
N ASN A 153 14.74 7.02 -7.90
CA ASN A 153 13.96 5.94 -7.26
C ASN A 153 12.87 6.46 -6.32
N LYS A 154 12.75 7.79 -6.17
CA LYS A 154 11.80 8.50 -5.34
C LYS A 154 11.06 9.58 -6.14
N VAL A 155 9.75 9.68 -5.92
CA VAL A 155 8.89 10.73 -6.46
C VAL A 155 7.89 11.16 -5.37
N PHE A 156 7.36 12.37 -5.46
CA PHE A 156 6.27 12.82 -4.60
C PHE A 156 4.98 12.85 -5.42
N TYR A 157 3.93 12.29 -4.85
CA TYR A 157 2.58 12.30 -5.40
C TYR A 157 1.64 13.12 -4.54
N LYS A 158 0.72 13.81 -5.19
CA LYS A 158 -0.42 14.45 -4.57
C LYS A 158 -1.68 14.09 -5.35
N VAL A 159 -2.70 13.71 -4.63
CA VAL A 159 -4.04 13.46 -5.14
C VAL A 159 -4.99 14.41 -4.44
N ALA A 160 -5.82 15.13 -5.20
CA ALA A 160 -6.87 15.98 -4.66
C ALA A 160 -8.23 15.54 -5.21
N LYS A 161 -9.23 15.52 -4.31
CA LYS A 161 -10.64 15.34 -4.67
C LYS A 161 -11.41 16.58 -4.25
N ALA A 162 -12.16 17.15 -5.18
CA ALA A 162 -13.07 18.28 -4.94
C ALA A 162 -14.40 18.00 -5.66
N GLY A 163 -15.45 17.70 -4.90
CA GLY A 163 -16.70 17.16 -5.48
C GLY A 163 -16.40 15.86 -6.24
N ASN A 164 -16.83 15.78 -7.49
CA ASN A 164 -16.60 14.62 -8.35
C ASN A 164 -15.30 14.72 -9.18
N VAL A 165 -14.47 15.75 -8.93
CA VAL A 165 -13.23 15.96 -9.69
C VAL A 165 -12.04 15.43 -8.93
N ILE A 166 -11.24 14.62 -9.61
CA ILE A 166 -9.94 14.12 -9.13
C ILE A 166 -8.83 14.81 -9.91
N THR A 167 -7.79 15.22 -9.18
CA THR A 167 -6.59 15.80 -9.76
C THR A 167 -5.36 15.09 -9.24
N LEU A 168 -4.48 14.67 -10.14
CA LEU A 168 -3.26 13.93 -9.86
C LEU A 168 -2.06 14.80 -10.20
N TYR A 169 -1.09 14.85 -9.28
CA TYR A 169 0.14 15.63 -9.45
C TYR A 169 1.37 14.80 -9.07
N TYR A 170 2.46 15.06 -9.74
CA TYR A 170 3.78 14.62 -9.28
C TYR A 170 4.68 15.80 -8.93
N SER A 171 5.71 15.53 -8.18
CA SER A 171 6.81 16.47 -7.90
C SER A 171 8.11 15.69 -7.72
N ALA A 172 9.21 16.26 -8.20
CA ALA A 172 10.55 15.72 -7.98
C ALA A 172 11.12 16.06 -6.59
N ASN A 173 10.63 17.13 -5.95
CA ASN A 173 11.18 17.67 -4.71
C ASN A 173 10.14 17.87 -3.58
N GLY A 174 8.86 17.55 -3.84
CA GLY A 174 7.77 17.72 -2.88
C GLY A 174 7.26 19.16 -2.69
N SER A 175 7.81 20.13 -3.42
CA SER A 175 7.41 21.54 -3.32
C SER A 175 6.78 22.08 -4.61
N LYS A 176 7.41 21.85 -5.77
CA LYS A 176 6.86 22.26 -7.07
C LYS A 176 6.04 21.11 -7.66
N TRP A 177 4.75 21.32 -7.85
CA TRP A 177 3.81 20.33 -8.34
C TRP A 177 3.52 20.51 -9.83
N PHE A 178 3.40 19.40 -10.53
CA PHE A 178 3.06 19.35 -11.95
C PHE A 178 1.81 18.49 -12.12
N LEU A 179 0.83 19.03 -12.85
CA LEU A 179 -0.43 18.36 -13.15
C LEU A 179 -0.17 17.17 -14.08
N ILE A 180 -0.72 16.00 -13.72
CA ILE A 180 -0.72 14.78 -14.54
C ILE A 180 -2.08 14.53 -15.17
N ARG A 181 -3.14 14.55 -14.34
CA ARG A 181 -4.53 14.36 -14.82
C ARG A 181 -5.47 15.21 -13.99
N HIS A 182 -6.50 15.72 -14.67
CA HIS A 182 -7.62 16.43 -14.07
C HIS A 182 -8.90 15.94 -14.75
N PHE A 183 -9.77 15.24 -14.02
CA PHE A 183 -10.90 14.55 -14.63
C PHE A 183 -12.04 14.34 -13.64
N GLN A 184 -13.25 14.21 -14.18
CA GLN A 184 -14.42 13.84 -13.41
C GLN A 184 -14.44 12.33 -13.15
N PHE A 185 -14.79 11.93 -11.92
CA PHE A 185 -14.91 10.54 -11.52
C PHE A 185 -16.22 10.36 -10.74
N ASP A 186 -17.26 9.95 -11.45
CA ASP A 186 -18.65 9.85 -10.96
C ASP A 186 -18.94 8.52 -10.25
N ALA A 187 -17.98 7.98 -9.50
CA ALA A 187 -18.20 6.81 -8.68
C ALA A 187 -18.93 7.18 -7.37
N LYS A 188 -19.67 6.23 -6.83
CA LYS A 188 -20.45 6.46 -5.60
C LYS A 188 -19.53 6.53 -4.37
N SER A 189 -19.73 7.54 -3.52
CA SER A 189 -19.12 7.62 -2.19
C SER A 189 -19.73 6.56 -1.25
N PRO A 190 -19.02 6.07 -0.20
CA PRO A 190 -17.73 6.60 0.28
C PRO A 190 -16.52 6.06 -0.51
N PHE A 191 -15.43 6.85 -0.54
CA PHE A 191 -14.16 6.44 -1.12
C PHE A 191 -13.21 5.91 -0.04
N ALA A 192 -12.59 4.76 -0.31
CA ALA A 192 -11.40 4.33 0.40
C ALA A 192 -10.16 4.85 -0.34
N VAL A 193 -9.21 5.40 0.41
CA VAL A 193 -7.98 6.00 -0.13
C VAL A 193 -6.78 5.48 0.64
N GLY A 194 -5.64 5.34 0.01
CA GLY A 194 -4.42 4.92 0.68
C GLY A 194 -3.31 4.47 -0.24
N PHE A 195 -2.56 3.47 0.20
CA PHE A 195 -1.27 3.09 -0.36
C PHE A 195 -1.30 1.63 -0.83
N LEU A 196 -0.70 1.39 -1.98
CA LEU A 196 -0.60 0.07 -2.60
C LEU A 196 0.86 -0.21 -2.98
N ALA A 197 1.31 -1.45 -2.81
CA ALA A 197 2.54 -1.97 -3.42
C ALA A 197 2.20 -3.15 -4.33
N GLN A 198 2.93 -3.31 -5.45
CA GLN A 198 2.72 -4.40 -6.40
C GLN A 198 4.02 -4.97 -6.93
N SER A 199 4.00 -6.28 -7.29
CA SER A 199 5.08 -6.98 -7.98
C SER A 199 4.48 -8.01 -8.96
N PRO A 200 3.97 -7.56 -10.12
CA PRO A 200 3.27 -8.44 -11.06
C PRO A 200 4.14 -9.53 -11.66
N THR A 201 5.42 -9.24 -11.92
CA THR A 201 6.35 -10.17 -12.58
C THR A 201 7.55 -10.57 -11.72
N GLY A 202 7.77 -9.87 -10.62
CA GLY A 202 8.85 -10.15 -9.67
C GLY A 202 8.43 -11.09 -8.55
N LYS A 203 9.39 -11.50 -7.73
CA LYS A 203 9.13 -12.26 -6.50
C LYS A 203 8.59 -11.38 -5.39
N LYS A 204 8.98 -10.10 -5.38
CA LYS A 204 8.54 -9.09 -4.41
C LYS A 204 8.94 -7.68 -4.82
N CYS A 205 8.18 -6.71 -4.30
CA CYS A 205 8.52 -5.29 -4.35
C CYS A 205 8.31 -4.68 -2.97
N THR A 206 9.34 -4.03 -2.42
CA THR A 206 9.22 -3.27 -1.18
C THR A 206 9.13 -1.80 -1.49
N VAL A 207 8.02 -1.18 -1.09
CA VAL A 207 7.71 0.24 -1.32
C VAL A 207 7.69 0.98 0.01
N LYS A 208 8.38 2.12 0.04
CA LYS A 208 8.39 3.06 1.16
C LYS A 208 7.56 4.29 0.80
N PHE A 209 6.59 4.62 1.64
CA PHE A 209 5.81 5.84 1.61
C PHE A 209 6.23 6.72 2.79
N SER A 210 6.67 7.93 2.53
CA SER A 210 7.05 8.91 3.56
C SER A 210 6.53 10.29 3.21
N ASP A 211 6.78 11.30 4.07
CA ASP A 211 6.26 12.65 3.88
C ASP A 211 4.73 12.70 3.70
N ILE A 212 4.04 11.73 4.33
CA ILE A 212 2.60 11.55 4.21
C ILE A 212 1.88 12.74 4.84
N LYS A 213 0.95 13.36 4.06
CA LYS A 213 0.09 14.45 4.53
C LYS A 213 -1.32 14.24 4.03
N TYR A 214 -2.29 14.38 4.91
CA TYR A 214 -3.70 14.31 4.59
C TYR A 214 -4.42 15.56 5.09
N PHE A 215 -5.24 16.16 4.22
CA PHE A 215 -6.03 17.35 4.56
C PHE A 215 -7.49 17.16 4.13
N LYS A 216 -8.41 17.38 5.05
CA LYS A 216 -9.84 17.45 4.79
C LYS A 216 -10.20 18.83 4.25
N ARG A 217 -9.90 19.08 2.98
CA ARG A 217 -10.23 20.33 2.30
C ARG A 217 -10.19 20.20 0.80
N LYS A 218 -10.85 21.09 0.09
CA LYS A 218 -10.69 21.28 -1.36
C LYS A 218 -9.33 21.89 -1.68
N ILE A 219 -8.80 21.54 -2.83
CA ILE A 219 -7.69 22.26 -3.44
C ILE A 219 -8.22 23.62 -3.93
N LYS A 220 -7.44 24.69 -3.76
CA LYS A 220 -7.85 26.04 -4.16
C LYS A 220 -7.69 26.25 -5.66
N ASP A 221 -6.50 25.92 -6.19
CA ASP A 221 -6.20 25.97 -7.61
C ASP A 221 -5.71 24.61 -8.08
N PRO A 222 -6.55 23.85 -8.84
CA PRO A 222 -6.18 22.53 -9.33
C PRO A 222 -5.10 22.54 -10.41
N TYR A 223 -4.80 23.69 -11.06
CA TYR A 223 -3.79 23.73 -12.11
C TYR A 223 -2.38 23.91 -11.57
N ILE A 224 -2.22 24.58 -10.43
CA ILE A 224 -0.92 24.74 -9.75
C ILE A 224 -0.76 23.84 -8.53
N GLY A 225 -1.81 23.17 -8.13
CA GLY A 225 -1.74 22.19 -7.04
C GLY A 225 -1.80 22.79 -5.62
N GLU A 226 -2.45 23.95 -5.41
CA GLU A 226 -2.52 24.69 -4.14
C GLU A 226 -3.95 24.82 -3.58
#